data_5218977ef5f91fd2ae7acf96485d88c9
#
_entry.id   5218977ef5f91fd2ae7acf96485d88c9
#
_cell.length_a   1.000
_cell.length_b   1.000
_cell.length_c   1.000
_cell.angle_alpha   90.00
_cell.angle_beta   90.00
_cell.angle_gamma   90.00
#
_symmetry.space_group_name_H-M   'P 1'
#
loop_
_entity.id
_entity.type
_entity.pdbx_description
1 polymer ?
#
loop_
_entity_poly.entity_id
_entity_poly.type
_entity_poly.pdbx_seq_one_letter_code
_entity_poly.pdbx_strand_id
1 'polypeptide(L)'
;MIKLRNFFKSFGPKNVLRSLDLDIDSGEIIVIKGKNGSGKTTLLKALSTLEKPDDYDLAEIDEFDLVSNSEEIRSRVGFLSHNPPFYPELSGLENLEFWLDLHPAEYGLDYASEMLAKVGLIMFKDDMAGNYSRGMIQRLGFVIAIAHSPTTLLLDEPFTGLDDGGSEIIEQHLLRLKEDGCSILLSSHDDISFADRTLELDQGALK
;
A
#
# COMPACT_ATOMS: atom_id res chain seq x y z
N MET A 1 -12.71 3.85 2.23
CA MET A 1 -12.80 5.32 2.57
C MET A 1 -11.92 5.61 3.79
N ILE A 2 -11.11 6.70 3.77
CA ILE A 2 -10.22 7.09 4.88
C ILE A 2 -10.65 8.46 5.40
N LYS A 3 -10.68 8.63 6.73
CA LYS A 3 -10.94 9.94 7.38
C LYS A 3 -9.97 10.16 8.52
N LEU A 4 -9.22 11.26 8.45
CA LEU A 4 -8.32 11.72 9.52
C LEU A 4 -8.67 13.14 9.93
N ARG A 5 -8.64 13.42 11.24
CA ARG A 5 -8.76 14.77 11.81
C ARG A 5 -7.77 14.93 12.94
N ASN A 6 -7.04 16.03 12.85
CA ASN A 6 -6.03 16.41 13.85
C ASN A 6 -5.03 15.26 14.14
N PHE A 7 -4.66 14.51 13.09
CA PHE A 7 -3.83 13.32 13.22
C PHE A 7 -2.38 13.68 13.50
N PHE A 8 -1.81 13.10 14.55
CA PHE A 8 -0.48 13.43 15.05
C PHE A 8 0.40 12.20 15.24
N LYS A 9 1.68 12.31 14.83
CA LYS A 9 2.71 11.30 15.06
C LYS A 9 4.07 11.91 15.30
N SER A 10 4.76 11.44 16.34
CA SER A 10 6.13 11.83 16.69
C SER A 10 7.04 10.62 16.89
N PHE A 11 8.34 10.83 16.81
CA PHE A 11 9.37 9.89 17.22
C PHE A 11 10.36 10.65 18.14
N GLY A 12 10.23 10.39 19.44
CA GLY A 12 10.95 11.16 20.47
C GLY A 12 10.64 12.65 20.35
N PRO A 13 11.64 13.56 20.25
CA PRO A 13 11.40 14.99 20.14
C PRO A 13 10.95 15.47 18.75
N LYS A 14 10.94 14.58 17.75
CA LYS A 14 10.64 14.95 16.36
C LYS A 14 9.17 14.71 16.04
N ASN A 15 8.39 15.79 15.84
CA ASN A 15 7.05 15.73 15.31
C ASN A 15 7.11 15.47 13.80
N VAL A 16 6.57 14.33 13.35
CA VAL A 16 6.63 13.89 11.94
C VAL A 16 5.33 14.17 11.21
N LEU A 17 4.18 13.92 11.84
CA LEU A 17 2.85 14.33 11.34
C LEU A 17 2.24 15.30 12.35
N ARG A 18 1.67 16.39 11.86
CA ARG A 18 1.25 17.53 12.70
C ARG A 18 -0.16 17.95 12.33
N SER A 19 -1.14 17.56 13.15
CA SER A 19 -2.55 17.98 12.98
C SER A 19 -3.01 17.79 11.54
N LEU A 20 -2.83 16.57 11.01
CA LEU A 20 -3.11 16.26 9.62
C LEU A 20 -4.59 15.90 9.47
N ASP A 21 -5.27 16.59 8.55
CA ASP A 21 -6.63 16.28 8.11
C ASP A 21 -6.56 15.68 6.71
N LEU A 22 -7.27 14.57 6.48
CA LEU A 22 -7.31 13.89 5.20
C LEU A 22 -8.65 13.17 5.03
N ASP A 23 -9.25 13.35 3.87
CA ASP A 23 -10.39 12.55 3.40
C ASP A 23 -10.04 11.89 2.08
N ILE A 24 -10.29 10.59 1.98
CA ILE A 24 -10.18 9.80 0.74
C ILE A 24 -11.49 9.03 0.57
N ASP A 25 -12.17 9.30 -0.52
CA ASP A 25 -13.42 8.63 -0.84
C ASP A 25 -13.20 7.21 -1.41
N SER A 26 -14.25 6.41 -1.41
CA SER A 26 -14.26 5.11 -2.09
C SER A 26 -14.05 5.31 -3.60
N GLY A 27 -13.13 4.54 -4.21
CA GLY A 27 -12.79 4.68 -5.62
C GLY A 27 -12.02 5.95 -5.96
N GLU A 28 -11.26 6.51 -5.02
CA GLU A 28 -10.40 7.67 -5.24
C GLU A 28 -8.92 7.27 -5.18
N ILE A 29 -8.12 7.80 -6.12
CA ILE A 29 -6.66 7.69 -6.12
C ILE A 29 -6.06 9.04 -5.71
N ILE A 30 -5.38 9.06 -4.56
CA ILE A 30 -4.64 10.24 -4.09
C ILE A 30 -3.15 9.96 -4.08
N VAL A 31 -2.38 10.92 -4.63
CA VAL A 31 -0.92 10.94 -4.56
C VAL A 31 -0.46 11.89 -3.46
N ILE A 32 0.41 11.41 -2.58
CA ILE A 32 1.13 12.27 -1.64
C ILE A 32 2.53 12.52 -2.16
N LYS A 33 2.84 13.79 -2.42
CA LYS A 33 4.18 14.28 -2.73
C LYS A 33 4.82 14.93 -1.51
N GLY A 34 6.11 15.06 -1.55
CA GLY A 34 6.89 15.76 -0.52
C GLY A 34 8.33 15.29 -0.47
N LYS A 35 9.18 16.10 0.14
CA LYS A 35 10.62 15.82 0.27
C LYS A 35 10.86 14.55 1.11
N ASN A 36 12.06 13.96 0.96
CA ASN A 36 12.46 12.86 1.84
C ASN A 36 12.41 13.30 3.31
N GLY A 37 11.81 12.47 4.17
CA GLY A 37 11.61 12.77 5.58
C GLY A 37 10.44 13.72 5.90
N SER A 38 9.56 14.05 4.92
CA SER A 38 8.34 14.85 5.17
C SER A 38 7.26 14.10 5.96
N GLY A 39 7.31 12.75 6.01
CA GLY A 39 6.36 11.93 6.76
C GLY A 39 5.49 11.00 5.91
N LYS A 40 5.67 10.93 4.57
CA LYS A 40 4.86 10.08 3.66
C LYS A 40 4.80 8.61 4.12
N THR A 41 5.96 7.96 4.26
CA THR A 41 6.06 6.58 4.75
C THR A 41 5.47 6.43 6.16
N THR A 42 5.63 7.43 7.03
CA THR A 42 5.04 7.40 8.39
C THR A 42 3.52 7.43 8.33
N LEU A 43 2.93 8.25 7.47
CA LEU A 43 1.49 8.30 7.28
C LEU A 43 0.96 6.96 6.74
N LEU A 44 1.59 6.41 5.70
CA LEU A 44 1.19 5.10 5.14
C LEU A 44 1.31 3.98 6.17
N LYS A 45 2.38 3.95 6.97
CA LYS A 45 2.55 2.97 8.06
C LYS A 45 1.53 3.15 9.17
N ALA A 46 1.17 4.37 9.51
CA ALA A 46 0.14 4.62 10.51
C ALA A 46 -1.24 4.14 10.03
N LEU A 47 -1.61 4.44 8.77
CA LEU A 47 -2.84 3.96 8.15
C LEU A 47 -2.88 2.44 7.99
N SER A 48 -1.74 1.78 7.75
CA SER A 48 -1.64 0.31 7.72
C SER A 48 -1.56 -0.35 9.10
N THR A 49 -1.74 0.42 10.18
CA THR A 49 -1.65 -0.02 11.60
C THR A 49 -0.26 -0.53 12.05
N LEU A 50 0.77 -0.37 11.23
CA LEU A 50 2.16 -0.71 11.60
C LEU A 50 2.79 0.29 12.56
N GLU A 51 2.30 1.53 12.56
CA GLU A 51 2.71 2.59 13.48
C GLU A 51 1.48 3.16 14.17
N LYS A 52 1.47 3.13 15.49
CA LYS A 52 0.35 3.71 16.25
C LYS A 52 0.45 5.24 16.25
N PRO A 53 -0.64 5.99 15.96
CA PRO A 53 -0.67 7.44 16.16
C PRO A 53 -0.47 7.79 17.64
N ASP A 54 0.04 9.00 17.89
CA ASP A 54 0.20 9.50 19.27
C ASP A 54 -1.06 10.21 19.75
N ASP A 55 -1.75 10.93 18.84
CA ASP A 55 -3.00 11.65 19.13
C ASP A 55 -3.82 11.85 17.84
N TYR A 56 -5.14 11.96 17.95
CA TYR A 56 -6.09 12.28 16.88
C TYR A 56 -7.48 12.58 17.42
N ASP A 57 -8.25 13.40 16.69
CA ASP A 57 -9.68 13.59 16.96
C ASP A 57 -10.53 12.52 16.25
N LEU A 58 -10.13 12.15 15.02
CA LEU A 58 -10.73 11.08 14.22
C LEU A 58 -9.65 10.40 13.39
N ALA A 59 -9.63 9.07 13.37
CA ALA A 59 -8.75 8.28 12.51
C ALA A 59 -9.45 6.96 12.14
N GLU A 60 -10.07 6.91 10.96
CA GLU A 60 -10.90 5.80 10.52
C GLU A 60 -10.58 5.35 9.10
N ILE A 61 -10.69 4.03 8.89
CA ILE A 61 -10.76 3.38 7.59
C ILE A 61 -12.05 2.58 7.54
N ASP A 62 -12.95 2.87 6.59
CA ASP A 62 -14.25 2.24 6.42
C ASP A 62 -15.07 2.21 7.72
N GLU A 63 -15.07 3.34 8.46
CA GLU A 63 -15.76 3.52 9.76
C GLU A 63 -15.13 2.75 10.93
N PHE A 64 -14.00 2.06 10.72
CA PHE A 64 -13.24 1.40 11.77
C PHE A 64 -12.13 2.30 12.29
N ASP A 65 -12.09 2.52 13.61
CA ASP A 65 -11.03 3.31 14.26
C ASP A 65 -9.67 2.61 14.16
N LEU A 66 -8.65 3.36 13.79
CA LEU A 66 -7.29 2.85 13.51
C LEU A 66 -6.62 2.11 14.67
N VAL A 67 -6.99 2.42 15.90
CA VAL A 67 -6.35 1.85 17.09
C VAL A 67 -7.19 0.73 17.68
N SER A 68 -8.49 0.98 17.89
CA SER A 68 -9.38 0.01 18.54
C SER A 68 -9.81 -1.14 17.62
N ASN A 69 -9.85 -0.91 16.30
CA ASN A 69 -10.25 -1.92 15.29
C ASN A 69 -9.10 -2.31 14.35
N SER A 70 -7.88 -2.36 14.86
CA SER A 70 -6.70 -2.60 14.02
C SER A 70 -6.69 -3.97 13.32
N GLU A 71 -7.37 -4.98 13.83
CA GLU A 71 -7.49 -6.31 13.18
C GLU A 71 -8.42 -6.24 11.96
N GLU A 72 -9.58 -5.60 12.10
CA GLU A 72 -10.54 -5.38 11.02
C GLU A 72 -9.90 -4.55 9.90
N ILE A 73 -9.11 -3.54 10.27
CA ILE A 73 -8.41 -2.70 9.31
C ILE A 73 -7.37 -3.52 8.55
N ARG A 74 -6.55 -4.36 9.22
CA ARG A 74 -5.55 -5.19 8.54
C ARG A 74 -6.14 -6.16 7.51
N SER A 75 -7.36 -6.64 7.74
CA SER A 75 -8.05 -7.49 6.76
C SER A 75 -8.56 -6.74 5.52
N ARG A 76 -8.62 -5.41 5.57
CA ARG A 76 -9.17 -4.52 4.53
C ARG A 76 -8.12 -3.69 3.82
N VAL A 77 -6.93 -3.59 4.39
CA VAL A 77 -5.84 -2.73 3.89
C VAL A 77 -4.76 -3.55 3.23
N GLY A 78 -4.48 -3.25 1.97
CA GLY A 78 -3.27 -3.69 1.30
C GLY A 78 -2.16 -2.65 1.52
N PHE A 79 -0.95 -3.10 1.83
CA PHE A 79 0.18 -2.20 2.02
C PHE A 79 1.43 -2.67 1.26
N LEU A 80 1.90 -1.83 0.34
CA LEU A 80 3.19 -1.98 -0.32
C LEU A 80 4.18 -0.99 0.30
N SER A 81 5.16 -1.48 1.04
CA SER A 81 6.24 -0.65 1.56
C SER A 81 7.32 -0.40 0.50
N HIS A 82 8.12 0.65 0.68
CA HIS A 82 9.26 0.96 -0.21
C HIS A 82 10.24 -0.22 -0.39
N ASN A 83 10.41 -1.06 0.65
CA ASN A 83 11.11 -2.33 0.59
C ASN A 83 10.10 -3.41 0.98
N PRO A 84 9.42 -4.06 0.01
CA PRO A 84 8.41 -5.07 0.31
C PRO A 84 9.03 -6.22 1.10
N PRO A 85 8.38 -6.70 2.17
CA PRO A 85 8.84 -7.88 2.88
C PRO A 85 8.58 -9.12 2.01
N PHE A 86 9.61 -9.95 1.87
CA PHE A 86 9.54 -11.27 1.21
C PHE A 86 10.55 -12.22 1.84
N TYR A 87 10.36 -13.49 1.62
CA TYR A 87 11.28 -14.56 2.06
C TYR A 87 12.15 -14.96 0.87
N PRO A 88 13.43 -14.61 0.84
CA PRO A 88 14.31 -14.88 -0.31
C PRO A 88 14.54 -16.37 -0.58
N GLU A 89 14.36 -17.21 0.45
CA GLU A 89 14.50 -18.68 0.36
C GLU A 89 13.24 -19.37 -0.19
N LEU A 90 12.13 -18.67 -0.25
CA LEU A 90 10.88 -19.15 -0.85
C LEU A 90 10.80 -18.72 -2.31
N SER A 91 10.08 -19.50 -3.12
CA SER A 91 9.72 -19.09 -4.49
C SER A 91 8.73 -17.91 -4.49
N GLY A 92 8.50 -17.31 -5.66
CA GLY A 92 7.47 -16.28 -5.80
C GLY A 92 6.09 -16.79 -5.42
N LEU A 93 5.76 -18.03 -5.80
CA LEU A 93 4.51 -18.70 -5.48
C LEU A 93 4.37 -18.92 -3.96
N GLU A 94 5.35 -19.54 -3.33
CA GLU A 94 5.36 -19.81 -1.90
C GLU A 94 5.30 -18.50 -1.06
N ASN A 95 5.96 -17.43 -1.52
CA ASN A 95 5.82 -16.11 -0.88
C ASN A 95 4.37 -15.63 -0.91
N LEU A 96 3.69 -15.69 -2.05
CA LEU A 96 2.32 -15.21 -2.16
C LEU A 96 1.35 -16.11 -1.36
N GLU A 97 1.50 -17.43 -1.43
CA GLU A 97 0.71 -18.39 -0.64
C GLU A 97 0.86 -18.12 0.86
N PHE A 98 2.10 -17.92 1.34
CA PHE A 98 2.35 -17.58 2.75
C PHE A 98 1.54 -16.34 3.21
N TRP A 99 1.52 -15.29 2.39
CA TRP A 99 0.77 -14.08 2.75
C TRP A 99 -0.75 -14.27 2.65
N LEU A 100 -1.23 -15.06 1.69
CA LEU A 100 -2.64 -15.40 1.58
C LEU A 100 -3.14 -16.22 2.77
N ASP A 101 -2.34 -17.15 3.28
CA ASP A 101 -2.67 -17.98 4.44
C ASP A 101 -2.83 -17.17 5.74
N LEU A 102 -2.32 -15.95 5.80
CA LEU A 102 -2.53 -15.04 6.94
C LEU A 102 -3.90 -14.36 6.92
N HIS A 103 -4.64 -14.45 5.81
CA HIS A 103 -5.98 -13.87 5.67
C HIS A 103 -7.05 -14.93 5.92
N PRO A 104 -8.21 -14.54 6.50
CA PRO A 104 -9.27 -15.50 6.87
C PRO A 104 -10.03 -16.07 5.67
N ALA A 105 -9.82 -15.55 4.45
CA ALA A 105 -10.48 -16.02 3.24
C ALA A 105 -9.82 -17.31 2.72
N GLU A 106 -10.66 -18.25 2.21
CA GLU A 106 -10.17 -19.42 1.52
C GLU A 106 -9.94 -19.09 0.03
N TYR A 107 -8.75 -19.40 -0.46
CA TYR A 107 -8.37 -19.19 -1.85
C TYR A 107 -8.27 -20.53 -2.59
N GLY A 108 -8.69 -20.54 -3.88
CA GLY A 108 -8.56 -21.73 -4.71
C GLY A 108 -7.09 -22.10 -4.96
N LEU A 109 -6.82 -23.37 -5.25
CA LEU A 109 -5.45 -23.91 -5.44
C LEU A 109 -4.62 -23.16 -6.48
N ASP A 110 -5.24 -22.61 -7.52
CA ASP A 110 -4.54 -21.90 -8.61
C ASP A 110 -4.50 -20.39 -8.41
N TYR A 111 -5.18 -19.86 -7.38
CA TYR A 111 -5.36 -18.42 -7.18
C TYR A 111 -4.04 -17.64 -7.10
N ALA A 112 -3.08 -18.12 -6.33
CA ALA A 112 -1.78 -17.48 -6.23
C ALA A 112 -1.04 -17.43 -7.57
N SER A 113 -1.10 -18.51 -8.37
CA SER A 113 -0.53 -18.54 -9.72
C SER A 113 -1.21 -17.56 -10.67
N GLU A 114 -2.54 -17.44 -10.62
CA GLU A 114 -3.31 -16.47 -11.39
C GLU A 114 -2.93 -15.02 -11.01
N MET A 115 -2.76 -14.74 -9.72
CA MET A 115 -2.36 -13.43 -9.25
C MET A 115 -0.93 -13.07 -9.70
N LEU A 116 0.01 -14.01 -9.66
CA LEU A 116 1.36 -13.83 -10.22
C LEU A 116 1.34 -13.59 -11.73
N ALA A 117 0.44 -14.27 -12.45
CA ALA A 117 0.26 -14.03 -13.89
C ALA A 117 -0.17 -12.59 -14.20
N LYS A 118 -1.08 -12.02 -13.38
CA LYS A 118 -1.57 -10.64 -13.53
C LYS A 118 -0.45 -9.59 -13.45
N VAL A 119 0.62 -9.86 -12.70
CA VAL A 119 1.78 -8.97 -12.56
C VAL A 119 2.98 -9.41 -13.40
N GLY A 120 2.80 -10.36 -14.34
CA GLY A 120 3.84 -10.82 -15.25
C GLY A 120 4.94 -11.65 -14.58
N LEU A 121 4.64 -12.34 -13.47
CA LEU A 121 5.60 -13.18 -12.75
C LEU A 121 5.35 -14.68 -12.91
N ILE A 122 4.38 -15.10 -13.71
CA ILE A 122 3.98 -16.51 -13.85
C ILE A 122 5.13 -17.42 -14.30
N MET A 123 6.00 -16.95 -15.22
CA MET A 123 7.12 -17.74 -15.73
C MET A 123 8.26 -17.91 -14.70
N PHE A 124 8.23 -17.14 -13.64
CA PHE A 124 9.25 -17.12 -12.56
C PHE A 124 8.67 -17.59 -11.23
N LYS A 125 7.42 -18.06 -11.22
CA LYS A 125 6.70 -18.36 -9.98
C LYS A 125 7.41 -19.38 -9.08
N ASP A 126 8.12 -20.34 -9.71
CA ASP A 126 8.83 -21.43 -9.02
C ASP A 126 10.30 -21.08 -8.72
N ASP A 127 10.79 -19.92 -9.20
CA ASP A 127 12.14 -19.45 -8.89
C ASP A 127 12.19 -18.84 -7.49
N MET A 128 13.30 -19.05 -6.78
CA MET A 128 13.54 -18.41 -5.46
C MET A 128 13.46 -16.88 -5.59
N ALA A 129 12.66 -16.25 -4.73
CA ALA A 129 12.47 -14.79 -4.75
C ALA A 129 13.78 -14.02 -4.47
N GLY A 130 14.77 -14.65 -3.80
CA GLY A 130 16.11 -14.09 -3.63
C GLY A 130 16.87 -13.86 -4.94
N ASN A 131 16.45 -14.50 -6.04
CA ASN A 131 17.02 -14.31 -7.38
C ASN A 131 16.27 -13.27 -8.22
N TYR A 132 15.19 -12.71 -7.71
CA TYR A 132 14.37 -11.74 -8.43
C TYR A 132 15.11 -10.41 -8.61
N SER A 133 14.89 -9.79 -9.75
CA SER A 133 15.31 -8.40 -9.96
C SER A 133 14.52 -7.47 -9.04
N ARG A 134 15.01 -6.23 -8.85
CA ARG A 134 14.31 -5.22 -8.05
C ARG A 134 12.87 -4.99 -8.54
N GLY A 135 12.66 -4.92 -9.85
CA GLY A 135 11.33 -4.77 -10.44
C GLY A 135 10.43 -5.99 -10.23
N MET A 136 10.99 -7.22 -10.23
CA MET A 136 10.24 -8.43 -9.90
C MET A 136 9.84 -8.44 -8.42
N ILE A 137 10.73 -8.05 -7.50
CA ILE A 137 10.41 -7.91 -6.06
C ILE A 137 9.32 -6.87 -5.84
N GLN A 138 9.39 -5.74 -6.54
CA GLN A 138 8.38 -4.69 -6.46
C GLN A 138 7.00 -5.20 -6.92
N ARG A 139 6.94 -5.94 -8.04
CA ARG A 139 5.71 -6.56 -8.54
C ARG A 139 5.21 -7.68 -7.64
N LEU A 140 6.10 -8.46 -7.01
CA LEU A 140 5.74 -9.45 -5.99
C LEU A 140 5.12 -8.77 -4.76
N GLY A 141 5.74 -7.71 -4.25
CA GLY A 141 5.19 -6.93 -3.14
C GLY A 141 3.84 -6.31 -3.47
N PHE A 142 3.68 -5.82 -4.71
CA PHE A 142 2.40 -5.26 -5.16
C PHE A 142 1.30 -6.33 -5.20
N VAL A 143 1.56 -7.51 -5.78
CA VAL A 143 0.57 -8.59 -5.83
C VAL A 143 0.21 -9.10 -4.43
N ILE A 144 1.16 -9.19 -3.52
CA ILE A 144 0.89 -9.51 -2.11
C ILE A 144 -0.08 -8.48 -1.50
N ALA A 145 0.15 -7.19 -1.76
CA ALA A 145 -0.70 -6.13 -1.21
C ALA A 145 -2.15 -6.16 -1.73
N ILE A 146 -2.40 -6.68 -2.94
CA ILE A 146 -3.74 -6.68 -3.56
C ILE A 146 -4.45 -8.05 -3.53
N ALA A 147 -3.73 -9.14 -3.25
CA ALA A 147 -4.24 -10.50 -3.42
C ALA A 147 -5.45 -10.85 -2.52
N HIS A 148 -5.56 -10.22 -1.35
CA HIS A 148 -6.70 -10.39 -0.45
C HIS A 148 -7.88 -9.46 -0.76
N SER A 149 -7.88 -8.77 -1.92
CA SER A 149 -8.94 -7.86 -2.38
C SER A 149 -9.25 -6.74 -1.38
N PRO A 150 -8.26 -5.90 -1.04
CA PRO A 150 -8.43 -4.84 -0.05
C PRO A 150 -9.42 -3.76 -0.51
N THR A 151 -10.14 -3.14 0.42
CA THR A 151 -10.97 -1.94 0.16
C THR A 151 -10.16 -0.65 0.21
N THR A 152 -8.96 -0.70 0.80
CA THR A 152 -8.02 0.41 0.88
C THR A 152 -6.62 -0.08 0.53
N LEU A 153 -5.95 0.63 -0.37
CA LEU A 153 -4.59 0.30 -0.82
C LEU A 153 -3.62 1.45 -0.53
N LEU A 154 -2.56 1.14 0.20
CA LEU A 154 -1.54 2.08 0.63
C LEU A 154 -0.20 1.70 -0.03
N LEU A 155 0.40 2.60 -0.80
CA LEU A 155 1.58 2.29 -1.61
C LEU A 155 2.70 3.29 -1.38
N ASP A 156 3.86 2.82 -0.92
CA ASP A 156 5.03 3.65 -0.73
C ASP A 156 5.98 3.52 -1.92
N GLU A 157 5.93 4.51 -2.83
CA GLU A 157 6.71 4.59 -4.06
C GLU A 157 6.56 3.35 -4.98
N PRO A 158 5.33 3.00 -5.41
CA PRO A 158 5.04 1.73 -6.08
C PRO A 158 5.76 1.53 -7.42
N PHE A 159 6.18 2.59 -8.08
CA PHE A 159 6.81 2.53 -9.42
C PHE A 159 8.35 2.48 -9.35
N THR A 160 8.94 2.59 -8.16
CA THR A 160 10.40 2.62 -8.01
C THR A 160 11.04 1.30 -8.43
N GLY A 161 11.99 1.39 -9.38
CA GLY A 161 12.76 0.23 -9.88
C GLY A 161 12.03 -0.62 -10.91
N LEU A 162 10.88 -0.18 -11.41
CA LEU A 162 10.19 -0.78 -12.54
C LEU A 162 10.69 -0.21 -13.87
N ASP A 163 10.58 -1.02 -14.90
CA ASP A 163 10.62 -0.59 -16.31
C ASP A 163 9.23 -0.09 -16.74
N ASP A 164 9.14 0.43 -17.97
CA ASP A 164 7.89 0.97 -18.51
C ASP A 164 6.77 -0.09 -18.50
N GLY A 165 7.08 -1.32 -18.88
CA GLY A 165 6.09 -2.41 -18.90
C GLY A 165 5.61 -2.80 -17.48
N GLY A 166 6.52 -2.83 -16.50
CA GLY A 166 6.17 -3.07 -15.10
C GLY A 166 5.31 -1.95 -14.52
N SER A 167 5.61 -0.71 -14.88
CA SER A 167 4.84 0.46 -14.47
C SER A 167 3.42 0.45 -15.05
N GLU A 168 3.29 0.13 -16.34
CA GLU A 168 1.99 0.00 -17.01
C GLU A 168 1.10 -1.10 -16.38
N ILE A 169 1.68 -2.23 -16.02
CA ILE A 169 0.96 -3.31 -15.33
C ILE A 169 0.38 -2.79 -14.01
N ILE A 170 1.19 -2.13 -13.17
CA ILE A 170 0.71 -1.59 -11.87
C ILE A 170 -0.37 -0.53 -12.10
N GLU A 171 -0.17 0.42 -13.02
CA GLU A 171 -1.14 1.46 -13.35
C GLU A 171 -2.51 0.85 -13.73
N GLN A 172 -2.53 -0.11 -14.64
CA GLN A 172 -3.77 -0.78 -15.07
C GLN A 172 -4.49 -1.47 -13.89
N HIS A 173 -3.74 -2.05 -12.96
CA HIS A 173 -4.34 -2.65 -11.76
C HIS A 173 -4.90 -1.58 -10.81
N LEU A 174 -4.21 -0.46 -10.61
CA LEU A 174 -4.71 0.63 -9.78
C LEU A 174 -6.00 1.22 -10.33
N LEU A 175 -6.09 1.41 -11.65
CA LEU A 175 -7.31 1.91 -12.31
C LEU A 175 -8.49 0.95 -12.13
N ARG A 176 -8.27 -0.36 -12.27
CA ARG A 176 -9.33 -1.37 -12.03
C ARG A 176 -9.77 -1.40 -10.56
N LEU A 177 -8.83 -1.41 -9.63
CA LEU A 177 -9.14 -1.37 -8.19
C LEU A 177 -9.93 -0.12 -7.81
N LYS A 178 -9.61 1.04 -8.42
CA LYS A 178 -10.39 2.27 -8.28
C LYS A 178 -11.83 2.08 -8.78
N GLU A 179 -12.02 1.50 -9.97
CA GLU A 179 -13.35 1.21 -10.54
C GLU A 179 -14.15 0.25 -9.63
N ASP A 180 -13.49 -0.70 -8.97
CA ASP A 180 -14.08 -1.62 -8.00
C ASP A 180 -14.34 -0.95 -6.62
N GLY A 181 -14.06 0.35 -6.49
CA GLY A 181 -14.33 1.13 -5.28
C GLY A 181 -13.20 1.13 -4.24
N CYS A 182 -12.02 0.60 -4.54
CA CYS A 182 -10.88 0.65 -3.63
C CYS A 182 -10.37 2.10 -3.46
N SER A 183 -10.19 2.54 -2.23
CA SER A 183 -9.55 3.82 -1.90
C SER A 183 -8.04 3.66 -1.97
N ILE A 184 -7.35 4.47 -2.77
CA ILE A 184 -5.91 4.30 -3.02
C ILE A 184 -5.14 5.54 -2.60
N LEU A 185 -4.16 5.36 -1.71
CA LEU A 185 -3.22 6.39 -1.30
C LEU A 185 -1.80 5.94 -1.65
N LEU A 186 -1.13 6.70 -2.50
CA LEU A 186 0.25 6.38 -2.86
C LEU A 186 1.20 7.56 -2.66
N SER A 187 2.43 7.26 -2.27
CA SER A 187 3.52 8.23 -2.30
C SER A 187 4.24 8.18 -3.64
N SER A 188 4.61 9.34 -4.19
CA SER A 188 5.45 9.43 -5.38
C SER A 188 6.25 10.72 -5.38
N HIS A 189 7.43 10.69 -6.04
CA HIS A 189 8.19 11.88 -6.40
C HIS A 189 7.78 12.41 -7.78
N ASP A 190 7.28 11.54 -8.63
CA ASP A 190 6.86 11.85 -9.99
C ASP A 190 5.39 12.27 -10.06
N ASP A 191 5.01 12.90 -11.17
CA ASP A 191 3.62 13.21 -11.47
C ASP A 191 2.91 11.93 -11.93
N ILE A 192 1.78 11.63 -11.28
CA ILE A 192 0.92 10.50 -11.62
C ILE A 192 -0.33 11.04 -12.30
N SER A 193 -0.40 10.90 -13.63
CA SER A 193 -1.43 11.52 -14.46
C SER A 193 -2.84 10.97 -14.25
N PHE A 194 -2.96 9.75 -13.76
CA PHE A 194 -4.23 9.07 -13.52
C PHE A 194 -4.79 9.28 -12.09
N ALA A 195 -4.07 10.02 -11.25
CA ALA A 195 -4.54 10.35 -9.90
C ALA A 195 -5.68 11.38 -9.94
N ASP A 196 -6.65 11.23 -9.06
CA ASP A 196 -7.75 12.21 -8.92
C ASP A 196 -7.29 13.48 -8.22
N ARG A 197 -6.41 13.31 -7.22
CA ARG A 197 -5.84 14.43 -6.45
C ARG A 197 -4.37 14.18 -6.12
N THR A 198 -3.63 15.29 -6.06
CA THR A 198 -2.26 15.29 -5.54
C THR A 198 -2.19 16.24 -4.36
N LEU A 199 -1.67 15.76 -3.23
CA LEU A 199 -1.48 16.52 -2.00
C LEU A 199 0.02 16.65 -1.72
N GLU A 200 0.44 17.79 -1.21
CA GLU A 200 1.83 17.99 -0.80
C GLU A 200 1.96 17.85 0.73
N LEU A 201 2.77 16.89 1.17
CA LEU A 201 3.14 16.75 2.57
C LEU A 201 4.44 17.51 2.85
N ASP A 202 4.32 18.64 3.55
CA ASP A 202 5.47 19.48 3.89
C ASP A 202 5.57 19.63 5.40
N GLN A 203 6.72 19.24 5.96
CA GLN A 203 7.01 19.30 7.40
C GLN A 203 5.91 18.69 8.30
N GLY A 204 5.26 17.62 7.82
CA GLY A 204 4.24 16.89 8.55
C GLY A 204 2.82 17.45 8.45
N ALA A 205 2.57 18.44 7.62
CA ALA A 205 1.24 18.97 7.31
C ALA A 205 0.91 18.82 5.83
N LEU A 206 -0.35 18.53 5.50
CA LEU A 206 -0.86 18.51 4.12
C LEU A 206 -1.22 19.94 3.67
N LYS A 207 -0.93 20.21 2.39
CA LYS A 207 -1.26 21.47 1.68
C LYS A 207 -2.13 21.15 0.46
#